data_f21f6ef69c2d0af51eedbcedf8121adc
#
_entry.id   f21f6ef69c2d0af51eedbcedf8121adc
#
_cell.length_a   1.000
_cell.length_b   1.000
_cell.length_c   1.000
_cell.angle_alpha   90.00
_cell.angle_beta   90.00
_cell.angle_gamma   90.00
#
_symmetry.space_group_name_H-M   'P 1'
#
loop_
_entity.id
_entity.type
_entity.pdbx_description
1 polymer ?
#
loop_
_entity_poly.entity_id
_entity_poly.type
_entity_poly.pdbx_seq_one_letter_code
_entity_poly.pdbx_strand_id
1 'polypeptide(L)'
;MRKALLILVAAAIVAVGFGACAPAKPKVKTFVMVPKGVHPYYVPCFQGFQDAGTKYGIKTLEVDPQKFDVTLQAKVIEDLIAQKVDGITISANDDAGLVPVIHDAMKAGIQVITFDAPAPSSEALTYIGTDNQTAGATAAKKMADLMKGEGDLIIMQGGLGATNLNLRTKGFKDAMAQIAPKVKILDVVDEGGDFAQTVNKTEAILQTYPKLKAIFGVSAEVAPGAAQVLKQQKKAGKIILAGFDDLKDTLEGIKDGTVSFCLVQKTYNMGWLSVEKLMDAIAKKPIDKVIDTGVLIVDKSNVDTYMDDMKKAFAQ
;
A
#
# COMPACT_ATOMS: atom_id res chain seq x y z
N MET A 1 -74.69 63.10 -37.77
CA MET A 1 -73.83 63.38 -36.63
C MET A 1 -73.75 62.08 -35.75
N ARG A 2 -72.84 61.23 -35.96
CA ARG A 2 -72.56 60.05 -35.07
C ARG A 2 -71.04 59.89 -34.90
N LYS A 3 -70.58 60.15 -33.72
CA LYS A 3 -69.18 60.04 -33.32
C LYS A 3 -68.81 58.50 -33.18
N ALA A 4 -67.87 58.06 -33.97
CA ALA A 4 -67.31 56.72 -33.81
C ALA A 4 -66.17 56.76 -32.78
N LEU A 5 -66.28 55.99 -31.73
CA LEU A 5 -65.30 55.86 -30.67
C LEU A 5 -64.41 54.67 -31.02
N LEU A 6 -63.13 54.90 -31.34
CA LEU A 6 -62.13 53.88 -31.56
C LEU A 6 -61.54 53.45 -30.21
N ILE A 7 -61.74 52.16 -29.83
CA ILE A 7 -61.13 51.55 -28.68
C ILE A 7 -59.86 50.84 -29.14
N LEU A 8 -58.68 51.35 -28.71
CA LEU A 8 -57.39 50.74 -28.90
C LEU A 8 -57.18 49.65 -27.79
N VAL A 9 -57.20 48.36 -28.14
CA VAL A 9 -56.87 47.29 -27.26
C VAL A 9 -55.34 47.06 -27.37
N ALA A 10 -54.58 47.46 -26.35
CA ALA A 10 -53.18 47.20 -26.25
C ALA A 10 -53.02 45.78 -25.76
N ALA A 11 -52.55 44.81 -26.60
CA ALA A 11 -52.18 43.50 -26.21
C ALA A 11 -50.77 43.52 -25.61
N ALA A 12 -50.69 43.37 -24.28
CA ALA A 12 -49.41 43.18 -23.58
C ALA A 12 -48.93 41.71 -23.79
N ILE A 13 -47.90 41.52 -24.61
CA ILE A 13 -47.21 40.23 -24.76
C ILE A 13 -46.30 40.06 -23.55
N VAL A 14 -46.71 39.23 -22.58
CA VAL A 14 -45.83 38.76 -21.49
C VAL A 14 -44.88 37.73 -22.08
N ALA A 15 -43.65 38.12 -22.39
CA ALA A 15 -42.58 37.24 -22.74
C ALA A 15 -42.12 36.51 -21.46
N VAL A 16 -42.66 35.33 -21.21
CA VAL A 16 -42.12 34.41 -20.19
C VAL A 16 -40.77 33.90 -20.69
N GLY A 17 -39.71 34.54 -20.21
CA GLY A 17 -38.34 34.07 -20.46
C GLY A 17 -38.10 32.70 -19.80
N PHE A 18 -38.15 31.66 -20.59
CA PHE A 18 -37.56 30.36 -20.19
C PHE A 18 -36.06 30.58 -20.07
N GLY A 19 -35.59 30.93 -18.87
CA GLY A 19 -34.18 30.85 -18.53
C GLY A 19 -33.75 29.39 -18.65
N ALA A 20 -33.12 29.02 -19.77
CA ALA A 20 -32.47 27.73 -19.91
C ALA A 20 -31.41 27.67 -18.83
N CYS A 21 -31.70 26.94 -17.73
CA CYS A 21 -30.71 26.59 -16.72
C CYS A 21 -29.69 25.72 -17.43
N ALA A 22 -28.54 26.28 -17.79
CA ALA A 22 -27.44 25.49 -18.33
C ALA A 22 -27.13 24.37 -17.32
N PRO A 23 -27.01 23.11 -17.75
CA PRO A 23 -26.67 22.01 -16.84
C PRO A 23 -25.37 22.37 -16.12
N ALA A 24 -25.40 22.38 -14.78
CA ALA A 24 -24.21 22.61 -13.97
C ALA A 24 -23.15 21.60 -14.43
N LYS A 25 -21.93 22.08 -14.71
CA LYS A 25 -20.82 21.17 -15.04
C LYS A 25 -20.72 20.11 -13.93
N PRO A 26 -20.61 18.82 -14.26
CA PRO A 26 -20.48 17.80 -13.24
C PRO A 26 -19.30 18.12 -12.32
N LYS A 27 -19.54 18.10 -11.01
CA LYS A 27 -18.51 18.37 -10.02
C LYS A 27 -17.42 17.29 -10.17
N VAL A 28 -16.18 17.74 -10.38
CA VAL A 28 -15.02 16.83 -10.43
C VAL A 28 -14.94 16.12 -9.09
N LYS A 29 -14.91 14.78 -9.12
CA LYS A 29 -14.77 13.97 -7.92
C LYS A 29 -13.37 14.07 -7.35
N THR A 30 -13.25 14.00 -6.04
CA THR A 30 -11.96 14.03 -5.33
C THR A 30 -11.75 12.69 -4.62
N PHE A 31 -10.68 12.00 -4.98
CA PHE A 31 -10.22 10.78 -4.31
C PHE A 31 -8.92 11.06 -3.56
N VAL A 32 -8.78 10.45 -2.40
CA VAL A 32 -7.61 10.67 -1.53
C VAL A 32 -6.97 9.33 -1.19
N MET A 33 -5.66 9.26 -1.36
CA MET A 33 -4.83 8.16 -0.87
C MET A 33 -4.28 8.52 0.51
N VAL A 34 -4.47 7.62 1.47
CA VAL A 34 -3.98 7.77 2.85
C VAL A 34 -3.07 6.58 3.16
N PRO A 35 -1.74 6.72 3.00
CA PRO A 35 -0.78 5.69 3.35
C PRO A 35 -0.63 5.54 4.86
N LYS A 36 0.22 4.61 5.32
CA LYS A 36 0.53 4.46 6.76
C LYS A 36 1.27 5.66 7.34
N GLY A 37 2.06 6.34 6.51
CA GLY A 37 2.90 7.49 6.84
C GLY A 37 3.83 7.81 5.68
N VAL A 38 4.67 8.81 5.85
CA VAL A 38 5.65 9.21 4.83
C VAL A 38 6.70 8.11 4.64
N HIS A 39 6.71 7.49 3.46
CA HIS A 39 7.67 6.43 3.13
C HIS A 39 7.87 6.29 1.62
N PRO A 40 9.12 6.07 1.12
CA PRO A 40 9.41 5.93 -0.33
C PRO A 40 8.63 4.82 -1.04
N TYR A 41 8.23 3.78 -0.32
CA TYR A 41 7.39 2.69 -0.82
C TYR A 41 6.09 3.16 -1.47
N TYR A 42 5.49 4.26 -0.99
CA TYR A 42 4.21 4.77 -1.49
C TYR A 42 4.33 5.64 -2.74
N VAL A 43 5.54 6.09 -3.09
CA VAL A 43 5.75 6.94 -4.28
C VAL A 43 5.17 6.32 -5.56
N PRO A 44 5.46 5.05 -5.91
CA PRO A 44 4.85 4.43 -7.09
C PRO A 44 3.34 4.19 -6.94
N CYS A 45 2.83 3.96 -5.71
CA CYS A 45 1.39 3.86 -5.47
C CYS A 45 0.70 5.17 -5.85
N PHE A 46 1.23 6.28 -5.35
CA PHE A 46 0.65 7.59 -5.64
C PHE A 46 0.79 7.98 -7.12
N GLN A 47 1.91 7.64 -7.77
CA GLN A 47 2.05 7.84 -9.21
C GLN A 47 0.94 7.12 -9.99
N GLY A 48 0.70 5.83 -9.71
CA GLY A 48 -0.39 5.08 -10.36
C GLY A 48 -1.77 5.68 -10.06
N PHE A 49 -1.98 6.19 -8.84
CA PHE A 49 -3.20 6.85 -8.44
C PHE A 49 -3.42 8.18 -9.20
N GLN A 50 -2.38 8.98 -9.37
CA GLN A 50 -2.41 10.23 -10.15
C GLN A 50 -2.66 9.98 -11.63
N ASP A 51 -1.97 9.01 -12.23
CA ASP A 51 -2.09 8.70 -13.65
C ASP A 51 -3.50 8.21 -13.98
N ALA A 52 -4.07 7.33 -13.15
CA ALA A 52 -5.45 6.90 -13.27
C ALA A 52 -6.43 8.09 -13.08
N GLY A 53 -6.18 8.95 -12.08
CA GLY A 53 -6.96 10.17 -11.87
C GLY A 53 -6.97 11.07 -13.10
N THR A 54 -5.82 11.30 -13.69
CA THR A 54 -5.66 12.07 -14.93
C THR A 54 -6.46 11.45 -16.08
N LYS A 55 -6.31 10.13 -16.27
CA LYS A 55 -7.04 9.38 -17.33
C LYS A 55 -8.55 9.49 -17.20
N TYR A 56 -9.07 9.43 -15.97
CA TYR A 56 -10.51 9.40 -15.71
C TYR A 56 -11.12 10.76 -15.30
N GLY A 57 -10.34 11.83 -15.29
CA GLY A 57 -10.80 13.16 -14.91
C GLY A 57 -11.18 13.29 -13.43
N ILE A 58 -10.50 12.57 -12.56
CA ILE A 58 -10.65 12.57 -11.11
C ILE A 58 -9.55 13.43 -10.49
N LYS A 59 -9.88 14.27 -9.53
CA LYS A 59 -8.89 14.96 -8.70
C LYS A 59 -8.33 13.95 -7.68
N THR A 60 -7.05 13.68 -7.72
CA THR A 60 -6.35 12.79 -6.77
C THR A 60 -5.46 13.59 -5.84
N LEU A 61 -5.43 13.20 -4.57
CA LEU A 61 -4.59 13.78 -3.52
C LEU A 61 -3.94 12.65 -2.71
N GLU A 62 -2.75 12.91 -2.19
CA GLU A 62 -2.13 12.09 -1.15
C GLU A 62 -2.10 12.91 0.14
N VAL A 63 -2.48 12.29 1.27
CA VAL A 63 -2.42 12.90 2.59
C VAL A 63 -1.79 11.92 3.56
N ASP A 64 -0.52 12.17 3.87
CA ASP A 64 0.28 11.29 4.71
C ASP A 64 0.14 11.63 6.19
N PRO A 65 -0.13 10.64 7.07
CA PRO A 65 0.23 10.79 8.47
C PRO A 65 1.74 11.03 8.61
N GLN A 66 2.16 11.87 9.54
CA GLN A 66 3.58 12.24 9.67
C GLN A 66 4.49 11.05 10.01
N LYS A 67 3.93 9.99 10.61
CA LYS A 67 4.60 8.74 10.96
C LYS A 67 3.60 7.59 10.98
N PHE A 68 4.10 6.37 11.07
CA PHE A 68 3.30 5.15 11.21
C PHE A 68 2.63 5.10 12.59
N ASP A 69 1.42 5.67 12.66
CA ASP A 69 0.65 5.81 13.90
C ASP A 69 -0.85 5.80 13.56
N VAL A 70 -1.59 4.88 14.15
CA VAL A 70 -3.02 4.69 13.89
C VAL A 70 -3.86 5.91 14.29
N THR A 71 -3.49 6.59 15.39
CA THR A 71 -4.22 7.76 15.86
C THR A 71 -4.06 8.94 14.91
N LEU A 72 -2.84 9.16 14.41
CA LEU A 72 -2.58 10.18 13.40
C LEU A 72 -3.29 9.85 12.08
N GLN A 73 -3.33 8.57 11.69
CA GLN A 73 -4.03 8.15 10.48
C GLN A 73 -5.55 8.34 10.61
N ALA A 74 -6.13 7.98 11.76
CA ALA A 74 -7.55 8.23 12.03
C ALA A 74 -7.88 9.73 11.94
N LYS A 75 -7.04 10.59 12.51
CA LYS A 75 -7.21 12.04 12.43
C LYS A 75 -7.21 12.57 10.99
N VAL A 76 -6.33 12.08 10.14
CA VAL A 76 -6.33 12.41 8.69
C VAL A 76 -7.66 12.05 8.06
N ILE A 77 -8.20 10.85 8.35
CA ILE A 77 -9.48 10.40 7.79
C ILE A 77 -10.64 11.27 8.31
N GLU A 78 -10.67 11.62 9.59
CA GLU A 78 -11.65 12.56 10.17
C GLU A 78 -11.65 13.91 9.43
N ASP A 79 -10.47 14.46 9.15
CA ASP A 79 -10.33 15.72 8.42
C ASP A 79 -10.84 15.59 6.97
N LEU A 80 -10.66 14.43 6.31
CA LEU A 80 -11.20 14.14 4.98
C LEU A 80 -12.73 13.98 4.99
N ILE A 81 -13.30 13.42 6.06
CA ILE A 81 -14.76 13.36 6.26
C ILE A 81 -15.32 14.79 6.32
N ALA A 82 -14.69 15.68 7.10
CA ALA A 82 -15.11 17.08 7.19
C ALA A 82 -15.01 17.83 5.84
N GLN A 83 -14.03 17.48 5.00
CA GLN A 83 -13.85 18.01 3.64
C GLN A 83 -14.84 17.43 2.62
N LYS A 84 -15.58 16.38 2.96
CA LYS A 84 -16.57 15.71 2.10
C LYS A 84 -15.96 15.25 0.77
N VAL A 85 -14.83 14.57 0.82
CA VAL A 85 -14.23 13.92 -0.36
C VAL A 85 -15.13 12.81 -0.87
N ASP A 86 -14.97 12.40 -2.14
CA ASP A 86 -15.86 11.39 -2.75
C ASP A 86 -15.39 9.95 -2.49
N GLY A 87 -14.08 9.75 -2.28
CA GLY A 87 -13.51 8.42 -2.02
C GLY A 87 -12.16 8.48 -1.32
N ILE A 88 -11.87 7.47 -0.52
CA ILE A 88 -10.61 7.31 0.20
C ILE A 88 -10.08 5.89 -0.03
N THR A 89 -8.79 5.78 -0.35
CA THR A 89 -8.05 4.52 -0.34
C THR A 89 -7.02 4.56 0.80
N ILE A 90 -7.01 3.55 1.66
CA ILE A 90 -6.28 3.55 2.94
C ILE A 90 -5.33 2.35 2.98
N SER A 91 -4.05 2.58 3.28
CA SER A 91 -3.15 1.51 3.74
C SER A 91 -3.18 1.49 5.27
N ALA A 92 -3.84 0.49 5.86
CA ALA A 92 -4.15 0.51 7.28
C ALA A 92 -2.91 0.31 8.18
N ASN A 93 -2.67 1.21 9.12
CA ASN A 93 -1.67 1.03 10.18
C ASN A 93 -2.06 -0.07 11.15
N ASP A 94 -3.36 -0.11 11.49
CA ASP A 94 -3.95 -1.08 12.41
C ASP A 94 -5.39 -1.38 11.98
N ASP A 95 -5.74 -2.67 11.85
CA ASP A 95 -7.07 -3.09 11.40
C ASP A 95 -8.16 -2.63 12.37
N ALA A 96 -8.04 -2.99 13.64
CA ALA A 96 -9.06 -2.71 14.65
C ALA A 96 -9.18 -1.21 14.96
N GLY A 97 -8.05 -0.51 15.03
CA GLY A 97 -8.00 0.91 15.37
C GLY A 97 -8.66 1.82 14.34
N LEU A 98 -8.76 1.38 13.07
CA LEU A 98 -9.38 2.18 12.01
C LEU A 98 -10.86 1.86 11.77
N VAL A 99 -11.42 0.81 12.38
CA VAL A 99 -12.83 0.44 12.21
C VAL A 99 -13.79 1.61 12.45
N PRO A 100 -13.68 2.36 13.59
CA PRO A 100 -14.63 3.45 13.85
C PRO A 100 -14.60 4.56 12.78
N VAL A 101 -13.42 5.00 12.40
CA VAL A 101 -13.28 6.12 11.47
C VAL A 101 -13.64 5.73 10.03
N ILE A 102 -13.40 4.47 9.62
CA ILE A 102 -13.86 3.93 8.34
C ILE A 102 -15.39 3.87 8.32
N HIS A 103 -16.01 3.40 9.41
CA HIS A 103 -17.47 3.40 9.56
C HIS A 103 -18.04 4.82 9.40
N ASP A 104 -17.48 5.80 10.09
CA ASP A 104 -17.95 7.20 10.02
C ASP A 104 -17.77 7.80 8.61
N ALA A 105 -16.68 7.50 7.93
CA ALA A 105 -16.47 7.92 6.54
C ALA A 105 -17.54 7.33 5.60
N MET A 106 -17.81 6.02 5.71
CA MET A 106 -18.82 5.36 4.88
C MET A 106 -20.24 5.84 5.20
N LYS A 107 -20.55 6.07 6.47
CA LYS A 107 -21.82 6.68 6.91
C LYS A 107 -22.00 8.10 6.37
N ALA A 108 -20.90 8.85 6.20
CA ALA A 108 -20.91 10.16 5.55
C ALA A 108 -21.08 10.11 4.01
N GLY A 109 -21.15 8.90 3.43
CA GLY A 109 -21.34 8.66 1.99
C GLY A 109 -20.03 8.60 1.19
N ILE A 110 -18.87 8.62 1.85
CA ILE A 110 -17.56 8.51 1.23
C ILE A 110 -17.30 7.02 0.91
N GLN A 111 -16.83 6.72 -0.31
CA GLN A 111 -16.44 5.36 -0.65
C GLN A 111 -15.07 5.04 -0.07
N VAL A 112 -14.96 3.98 0.71
CA VAL A 112 -13.70 3.58 1.35
C VAL A 112 -13.26 2.22 0.85
N ILE A 113 -12.02 2.15 0.40
CA ILE A 113 -11.32 0.92 0.05
C ILE A 113 -9.98 0.87 0.78
N THR A 114 -9.35 -0.29 0.81
CA THR A 114 -7.98 -0.43 1.32
C THR A 114 -7.01 -0.84 0.22
N PHE A 115 -5.76 -0.41 0.33
CA PHE A 115 -4.66 -0.84 -0.53
C PHE A 115 -3.45 -1.22 0.33
N ASP A 116 -2.49 -1.97 -0.20
CA ASP A 116 -1.25 -2.40 0.49
C ASP A 116 -1.49 -3.17 1.80
N ALA A 117 -2.13 -2.55 2.79
CA ALA A 117 -2.49 -3.17 4.06
C ALA A 117 -4.02 -3.18 4.24
N PRO A 118 -4.63 -4.37 4.37
CA PRO A 118 -6.08 -4.50 4.54
C PRO A 118 -6.53 -4.11 5.94
N ALA A 119 -7.82 -3.74 6.04
CA ALA A 119 -8.56 -3.59 7.29
C ALA A 119 -9.79 -4.51 7.27
N PRO A 120 -9.64 -5.83 7.38
CA PRO A 120 -10.72 -6.80 7.18
C PRO A 120 -11.83 -6.72 8.23
N SER A 121 -11.56 -6.16 9.40
CA SER A 121 -12.57 -5.92 10.44
C SER A 121 -13.48 -4.73 10.14
N SER A 122 -13.13 -3.91 9.14
CA SER A 122 -13.86 -2.70 8.76
C SER A 122 -14.89 -2.97 7.66
N GLU A 123 -15.71 -1.94 7.37
CA GLU A 123 -16.69 -1.95 6.27
C GLU A 123 -16.07 -1.57 4.90
N ALA A 124 -14.76 -1.43 4.79
CA ALA A 124 -14.08 -1.11 3.52
C ALA A 124 -14.54 -2.06 2.41
N LEU A 125 -14.80 -1.50 1.22
CA LEU A 125 -15.49 -2.21 0.15
C LEU A 125 -14.65 -3.32 -0.46
N THR A 126 -13.34 -3.08 -0.59
CA THR A 126 -12.36 -4.02 -1.16
C THR A 126 -10.97 -3.75 -0.60
N TYR A 127 -10.13 -4.76 -0.70
CA TYR A 127 -8.68 -4.66 -0.53
C TYR A 127 -7.98 -4.84 -1.88
N ILE A 128 -7.05 -3.94 -2.21
CA ILE A 128 -6.22 -3.99 -3.42
C ILE A 128 -4.76 -4.11 -2.98
N GLY A 129 -4.13 -5.24 -3.24
CA GLY A 129 -2.76 -5.43 -2.80
C GLY A 129 -2.28 -6.85 -3.01
N THR A 130 -1.17 -7.16 -2.37
CA THR A 130 -0.56 -8.49 -2.40
C THR A 130 -1.38 -9.49 -1.56
N ASP A 131 -1.58 -10.71 -2.05
CA ASP A 131 -1.89 -11.84 -1.17
C ASP A 131 -0.70 -12.11 -0.25
N ASN A 132 -0.75 -11.48 0.92
CA ASN A 132 0.37 -11.45 1.86
C ASN A 132 0.70 -12.82 2.44
N GLN A 133 -0.29 -13.70 2.62
CA GLN A 133 -0.04 -15.06 3.10
C GLN A 133 0.68 -15.90 2.04
N THR A 134 0.23 -15.83 0.79
CA THR A 134 0.88 -16.48 -0.35
C THR A 134 2.27 -15.91 -0.61
N ALA A 135 2.47 -14.60 -0.46
CA ALA A 135 3.79 -13.97 -0.58
C ALA A 135 4.76 -14.47 0.50
N GLY A 136 4.31 -14.57 1.75
CA GLY A 136 5.10 -15.17 2.83
C GLY A 136 5.49 -16.61 2.54
N ALA A 137 4.56 -17.44 2.05
CA ALA A 137 4.83 -18.82 1.66
C ALA A 137 5.82 -18.92 0.48
N THR A 138 5.74 -17.97 -0.46
CA THR A 138 6.68 -17.87 -1.59
C THR A 138 8.10 -17.54 -1.11
N ALA A 139 8.22 -16.60 -0.16
CA ALA A 139 9.51 -16.31 0.47
C ALA A 139 10.08 -17.53 1.22
N ALA A 140 9.24 -18.28 1.93
CA ALA A 140 9.66 -19.48 2.66
C ALA A 140 10.26 -20.54 1.74
N LYS A 141 9.66 -20.79 0.58
CA LYS A 141 10.19 -21.74 -0.42
C LYS A 141 11.61 -21.34 -0.86
N LYS A 142 11.77 -20.09 -1.30
CA LYS A 142 13.08 -19.58 -1.74
C LYS A 142 14.12 -19.61 -0.61
N MET A 143 13.71 -19.23 0.62
CA MET A 143 14.57 -19.26 1.79
C MET A 143 14.99 -20.69 2.16
N ALA A 144 14.07 -21.65 2.13
CA ALA A 144 14.36 -23.06 2.42
C ALA A 144 15.40 -23.63 1.45
N ASP A 145 15.29 -23.31 0.15
CA ASP A 145 16.26 -23.72 -0.87
C ASP A 145 17.66 -23.15 -0.56
N LEU A 146 17.76 -21.86 -0.26
CA LEU A 146 19.02 -21.20 0.08
C LEU A 146 19.62 -21.73 1.39
N MET A 147 18.79 -22.04 2.38
CA MET A 147 19.20 -22.64 3.65
C MET A 147 19.51 -24.15 3.53
N LYS A 148 19.23 -24.79 2.40
CA LYS A 148 19.33 -26.24 2.21
C LYS A 148 18.48 -27.01 3.22
N GLY A 149 17.33 -26.46 3.58
CA GLY A 149 16.32 -27.07 4.43
C GLY A 149 16.64 -27.15 5.93
N GLU A 150 17.69 -26.47 6.43
CA GLU A 150 18.06 -26.53 7.85
C GLU A 150 18.80 -25.30 8.36
N GLY A 151 18.81 -25.13 9.69
CA GLY A 151 19.53 -24.04 10.38
C GLY A 151 18.64 -23.02 11.06
N ASP A 152 19.24 -22.07 11.74
CA ASP A 152 18.56 -21.08 12.56
C ASP A 152 18.19 -19.83 11.73
N LEU A 153 16.97 -19.34 11.91
CA LEU A 153 16.39 -18.18 11.20
C LEU A 153 15.71 -17.25 12.19
N ILE A 154 15.84 -15.95 11.95
CA ILE A 154 15.04 -14.90 12.60
C ILE A 154 14.13 -14.26 11.56
N ILE A 155 12.88 -13.98 11.94
CA ILE A 155 11.99 -13.10 11.20
C ILE A 155 12.06 -11.71 11.84
N MET A 156 12.18 -10.65 11.02
CA MET A 156 12.05 -9.27 11.49
C MET A 156 10.81 -8.65 10.86
N GLN A 157 9.98 -8.01 11.70
CA GLN A 157 8.66 -7.51 11.33
C GLN A 157 8.45 -6.13 11.90
N GLY A 158 7.89 -5.20 11.12
CA GLY A 158 7.50 -3.88 11.57
C GLY A 158 6.01 -3.82 11.94
N GLY A 159 5.71 -3.29 13.12
CA GLY A 159 4.33 -2.97 13.51
C GLY A 159 3.40 -4.19 13.70
N LEU A 160 3.18 -4.59 14.94
CA LEU A 160 2.36 -5.77 15.27
C LEU A 160 0.87 -5.62 14.92
N GLY A 161 0.36 -4.38 14.76
CA GLY A 161 -1.02 -4.09 14.35
C GLY A 161 -1.26 -4.21 12.83
N ALA A 162 -0.20 -4.29 12.03
CA ALA A 162 -0.30 -4.30 10.58
C ALA A 162 -0.65 -5.70 10.04
N THR A 163 -1.89 -5.88 9.58
CA THR A 163 -2.42 -7.16 9.10
C THR A 163 -1.59 -7.76 7.96
N ASN A 164 -1.12 -6.96 7.00
CA ASN A 164 -0.30 -7.44 5.90
C ASN A 164 1.00 -8.09 6.40
N LEU A 165 1.70 -7.50 7.36
CA LEU A 165 2.94 -8.03 7.91
C LEU A 165 2.70 -9.33 8.71
N ASN A 166 1.63 -9.36 9.49
CA ASN A 166 1.22 -10.55 10.23
C ASN A 166 0.89 -11.73 9.29
N LEU A 167 0.21 -11.45 8.16
CA LEU A 167 -0.07 -12.46 7.15
C LEU A 167 1.19 -12.97 6.44
N ARG A 168 2.16 -12.09 6.11
CA ARG A 168 3.47 -12.50 5.56
C ARG A 168 4.21 -13.42 6.52
N THR A 169 4.30 -13.03 7.79
CA THR A 169 4.92 -13.84 8.85
C THR A 169 4.22 -15.18 9.01
N LYS A 170 2.89 -15.19 9.04
CA LYS A 170 2.09 -16.42 9.13
C LYS A 170 2.34 -17.35 7.94
N GLY A 171 2.22 -16.83 6.73
CA GLY A 171 2.44 -17.62 5.50
C GLY A 171 3.83 -18.20 5.41
N PHE A 172 4.86 -17.42 5.82
CA PHE A 172 6.23 -17.88 5.89
C PHE A 172 6.40 -19.02 6.90
N LYS A 173 5.89 -18.88 8.13
CA LYS A 173 5.99 -19.90 9.18
C LYS A 173 5.27 -21.18 8.80
N ASP A 174 4.05 -21.08 8.30
CA ASP A 174 3.23 -22.23 7.93
C ASP A 174 3.89 -23.04 6.80
N ALA A 175 4.38 -22.35 5.76
CA ALA A 175 5.07 -23.01 4.66
C ALA A 175 6.41 -23.62 5.10
N MET A 176 7.22 -22.87 5.88
CA MET A 176 8.53 -23.37 6.36
C MET A 176 8.38 -24.63 7.19
N ALA A 177 7.38 -24.69 8.08
CA ALA A 177 7.12 -25.89 8.89
C ALA A 177 6.81 -27.14 8.05
N GLN A 178 6.18 -26.95 6.89
CA GLN A 178 5.84 -28.06 5.99
C GLN A 178 7.01 -28.50 5.11
N ILE A 179 7.74 -27.53 4.52
CA ILE A 179 8.74 -27.84 3.48
C ILE A 179 10.15 -28.03 4.03
N ALA A 180 10.47 -27.40 5.16
CA ALA A 180 11.81 -27.45 5.76
C ALA A 180 11.75 -27.52 7.31
N PRO A 181 11.23 -28.61 7.90
CA PRO A 181 10.99 -28.71 9.34
C PRO A 181 12.27 -28.69 10.21
N LYS A 182 13.44 -28.78 9.59
CA LYS A 182 14.74 -28.62 10.30
C LYS A 182 15.21 -27.17 10.38
N VAL A 183 14.54 -26.24 9.70
CA VAL A 183 14.76 -24.81 9.88
C VAL A 183 14.08 -24.39 11.18
N LYS A 184 14.84 -23.77 12.07
CA LYS A 184 14.34 -23.29 13.36
C LYS A 184 14.12 -21.79 13.28
N ILE A 185 12.87 -21.36 13.31
CA ILE A 185 12.54 -19.94 13.49
C ILE A 185 12.68 -19.65 14.98
N LEU A 186 13.76 -18.96 15.34
CA LEU A 186 14.13 -18.71 16.72
C LEU A 186 13.26 -17.63 17.37
N ASP A 187 12.92 -16.58 16.61
CA ASP A 187 12.13 -15.45 17.08
C ASP A 187 11.47 -14.69 15.92
N VAL A 188 10.48 -13.86 16.27
CA VAL A 188 9.89 -12.82 15.42
C VAL A 188 10.11 -11.49 16.11
N VAL A 189 11.06 -10.70 15.61
CA VAL A 189 11.53 -9.47 16.23
C VAL A 189 10.80 -8.28 15.61
N ASP A 190 10.09 -7.50 16.45
CA ASP A 190 9.45 -6.26 16.03
C ASP A 190 10.50 -5.14 15.94
N GLU A 191 10.60 -4.53 14.75
CA GLU A 191 11.49 -3.39 14.49
C GLU A 191 10.71 -2.07 14.31
N GLY A 192 9.38 -2.10 14.47
CA GLY A 192 8.50 -0.93 14.49
C GLY A 192 8.34 -0.17 13.17
N GLY A 193 8.80 -0.73 12.03
CA GLY A 193 8.78 -0.03 10.73
C GLY A 193 9.79 1.12 10.68
N ASP A 194 10.91 1.01 11.39
CA ASP A 194 11.92 2.06 11.52
C ASP A 194 13.32 1.53 11.17
N PHE A 195 14.02 2.25 10.27
CA PHE A 195 15.35 1.84 9.81
C PHE A 195 16.39 1.80 10.94
N ALA A 196 16.41 2.79 11.83
CA ALA A 196 17.38 2.84 12.91
C ALA A 196 17.13 1.71 13.94
N GLN A 197 15.87 1.40 14.21
CA GLN A 197 15.49 0.26 15.03
C GLN A 197 15.91 -1.05 14.37
N THR A 198 15.73 -1.18 13.06
CA THR A 198 16.19 -2.36 12.30
C THR A 198 17.70 -2.59 12.48
N VAL A 199 18.50 -1.53 12.35
CA VAL A 199 19.96 -1.60 12.57
C VAL A 199 20.27 -2.09 13.99
N ASN A 200 19.71 -1.43 15.02
CA ASN A 200 19.95 -1.77 16.43
C ASN A 200 19.52 -3.22 16.75
N LYS A 201 18.35 -3.64 16.27
CA LYS A 201 17.83 -5.00 16.48
C LYS A 201 18.67 -6.04 15.77
N THR A 202 19.16 -5.75 14.56
CA THR A 202 20.05 -6.66 13.83
C THR A 202 21.38 -6.86 14.58
N GLU A 203 21.97 -5.81 15.13
CA GLU A 203 23.18 -5.93 15.96
C GLU A 203 22.94 -6.83 17.18
N ALA A 204 21.83 -6.62 17.89
CA ALA A 204 21.47 -7.44 19.04
C ALA A 204 21.21 -8.91 18.67
N ILE A 205 20.52 -9.16 17.55
CA ILE A 205 20.29 -10.51 17.02
C ILE A 205 21.61 -11.22 16.75
N LEU A 206 22.58 -10.57 16.10
CA LEU A 206 23.86 -11.18 15.75
C LEU A 206 24.76 -11.46 16.96
N GLN A 207 24.58 -10.72 18.05
CA GLN A 207 25.23 -10.99 19.33
C GLN A 207 24.57 -12.17 20.07
N THR A 208 23.23 -12.20 20.09
CA THR A 208 22.45 -13.23 20.79
C THR A 208 22.52 -14.58 20.09
N TYR A 209 22.54 -14.60 18.76
CA TYR A 209 22.49 -15.82 17.94
C TYR A 209 23.73 -15.95 17.04
N PRO A 210 24.89 -16.30 17.57
CA PRO A 210 26.15 -16.33 16.82
C PRO A 210 26.19 -17.40 15.69
N LYS A 211 25.27 -18.37 15.72
CA LYS A 211 25.11 -19.44 14.71
C LYS A 211 23.97 -19.14 13.72
N LEU A 212 23.39 -17.93 13.76
CA LEU A 212 22.30 -17.56 12.87
C LEU A 212 22.69 -17.78 11.41
N LYS A 213 21.80 -18.44 10.65
CA LYS A 213 22.00 -18.76 9.24
C LYS A 213 21.27 -17.80 8.32
N ALA A 214 20.09 -17.31 8.76
CA ALA A 214 19.25 -16.47 7.92
C ALA A 214 18.46 -15.42 8.70
N ILE A 215 18.18 -14.30 8.02
CA ILE A 215 17.24 -13.26 8.45
C ILE A 215 16.20 -13.07 7.33
N PHE A 216 14.92 -13.11 7.68
CA PHE A 216 13.82 -12.77 6.77
C PHE A 216 13.10 -11.52 7.26
N GLY A 217 13.15 -10.47 6.47
CA GLY A 217 12.40 -9.23 6.70
C GLY A 217 11.06 -9.24 6.00
N VAL A 218 10.00 -8.90 6.71
CA VAL A 218 8.64 -8.84 6.14
C VAL A 218 8.20 -7.41 5.79
N SER A 219 9.00 -6.40 6.18
CA SER A 219 8.84 -4.98 5.88
C SER A 219 10.00 -4.45 5.03
N ALA A 220 9.83 -3.27 4.43
CA ALA A 220 10.77 -2.68 3.50
C ALA A 220 12.12 -2.29 4.15
N GLU A 221 12.09 -1.90 5.42
CA GLU A 221 13.25 -1.39 6.18
C GLU A 221 14.25 -2.48 6.56
N VAL A 222 13.78 -3.73 6.65
CA VAL A 222 14.63 -4.81 7.19
C VAL A 222 15.81 -5.13 6.29
N ALA A 223 15.59 -5.31 4.99
CA ALA A 223 16.68 -5.68 4.09
C ALA A 223 17.82 -4.63 4.07
N PRO A 224 17.56 -3.32 3.89
CA PRO A 224 18.62 -2.32 3.87
C PRO A 224 19.26 -2.14 5.25
N GLY A 225 18.49 -2.11 6.34
CA GLY A 225 19.02 -1.94 7.69
C GLY A 225 19.88 -3.11 8.14
N ALA A 226 19.42 -4.35 7.93
CA ALA A 226 20.21 -5.55 8.23
C ALA A 226 21.44 -5.64 7.33
N ALA A 227 21.34 -5.31 6.04
CA ALA A 227 22.49 -5.30 5.12
C ALA A 227 23.61 -4.36 5.57
N GLN A 228 23.24 -3.18 6.09
CA GLN A 228 24.23 -2.26 6.66
C GLN A 228 25.05 -2.92 7.78
N VAL A 229 24.38 -3.57 8.73
CA VAL A 229 25.04 -4.24 9.87
C VAL A 229 25.89 -5.43 9.40
N LEU A 230 25.35 -6.24 8.46
CA LEU A 230 26.10 -7.38 7.91
C LEU A 230 27.39 -6.95 7.20
N LYS A 231 27.36 -5.83 6.47
CA LYS A 231 28.57 -5.25 5.86
C LYS A 231 29.57 -4.77 6.91
N GLN A 232 29.12 -4.01 7.90
CA GLN A 232 29.97 -3.48 8.98
C GLN A 232 30.65 -4.62 9.77
N GLN A 233 29.93 -5.70 10.05
CA GLN A 233 30.43 -6.85 10.79
C GLN A 233 31.14 -7.90 9.91
N LYS A 234 31.36 -7.65 8.62
CA LYS A 234 31.98 -8.58 7.64
C LYS A 234 31.25 -9.92 7.56
N LYS A 235 29.92 -9.89 7.69
CA LYS A 235 29.02 -11.04 7.60
C LYS A 235 28.20 -11.05 6.30
N ALA A 236 28.36 -10.08 5.41
CA ALA A 236 27.76 -10.04 4.10
C ALA A 236 28.06 -11.33 3.32
N GLY A 237 27.03 -11.94 2.73
CA GLY A 237 27.11 -13.23 2.04
C GLY A 237 27.32 -14.47 2.93
N LYS A 238 27.54 -14.32 4.25
CA LYS A 238 27.66 -15.41 5.20
C LYS A 238 26.33 -15.72 5.90
N ILE A 239 25.48 -14.72 6.05
CA ILE A 239 24.11 -14.83 6.55
C ILE A 239 23.19 -14.58 5.37
N ILE A 240 22.23 -15.47 5.13
CA ILE A 240 21.22 -15.31 4.10
C ILE A 240 20.26 -14.21 4.56
N LEU A 241 20.21 -13.10 3.84
CA LEU A 241 19.29 -11.99 4.11
C LEU A 241 18.27 -11.91 2.99
N ALA A 242 17.00 -11.96 3.34
CA ALA A 242 15.91 -11.71 2.40
C ALA A 242 14.95 -10.68 2.97
N GLY A 243 14.24 -9.96 2.10
CA GLY A 243 13.31 -8.92 2.52
C GLY A 243 12.12 -8.75 1.59
N PHE A 244 11.41 -7.69 1.84
CA PHE A 244 10.32 -7.18 1.00
C PHE A 244 10.73 -5.84 0.39
N ASP A 245 10.10 -5.56 -0.74
CA ASP A 245 10.12 -4.30 -1.47
C ASP A 245 11.49 -3.95 -2.09
N ASP A 246 11.46 -2.99 -3.00
CA ASP A 246 12.53 -2.64 -3.92
C ASP A 246 13.21 -1.31 -3.57
N LEU A 247 13.34 -1.02 -2.28
CA LEU A 247 14.12 0.15 -1.88
C LEU A 247 15.51 0.09 -2.52
N LYS A 248 16.01 1.24 -2.93
CA LYS A 248 17.29 1.36 -3.65
C LYS A 248 18.42 0.54 -2.98
N ASP A 249 18.55 0.68 -1.67
CA ASP A 249 19.61 0.00 -0.91
C ASP A 249 19.39 -1.53 -0.84
N THR A 250 18.13 -1.99 -0.92
CA THR A 250 17.80 -3.43 -1.04
C THR A 250 18.28 -3.97 -2.38
N LEU A 251 17.98 -3.27 -3.49
CA LEU A 251 18.40 -3.69 -4.84
C LEU A 251 19.92 -3.64 -4.99
N GLU A 252 20.59 -2.62 -4.47
CA GLU A 252 22.04 -2.55 -4.43
C GLU A 252 22.65 -3.67 -3.58
N GLY A 253 22.00 -4.02 -2.45
CA GLY A 253 22.39 -5.15 -1.63
C GLY A 253 22.23 -6.52 -2.35
N ILE A 254 21.26 -6.66 -3.24
CA ILE A 254 21.15 -7.84 -4.11
C ILE A 254 22.29 -7.86 -5.14
N LYS A 255 22.61 -6.73 -5.73
CA LYS A 255 23.70 -6.62 -6.70
C LYS A 255 25.06 -6.95 -6.11
N ASP A 256 25.33 -6.55 -4.89
CA ASP A 256 26.63 -6.84 -4.22
C ASP A 256 26.61 -8.18 -3.46
N GLY A 257 25.48 -8.88 -3.37
CA GLY A 257 25.32 -10.19 -2.74
C GLY A 257 25.13 -10.15 -1.22
N THR A 258 24.93 -8.99 -0.61
CA THR A 258 24.60 -8.85 0.82
C THR A 258 23.16 -9.28 1.09
N VAL A 259 22.23 -8.95 0.19
CA VAL A 259 20.84 -9.38 0.19
C VAL A 259 20.69 -10.51 -0.84
N SER A 260 20.10 -11.63 -0.44
CA SER A 260 19.95 -12.80 -1.31
C SER A 260 18.79 -12.66 -2.29
N PHE A 261 17.67 -12.11 -1.83
CA PHE A 261 16.49 -11.78 -2.64
C PHE A 261 15.55 -10.86 -1.88
N CYS A 262 14.62 -10.24 -2.61
CA CYS A 262 13.44 -9.61 -2.03
C CYS A 262 12.17 -9.99 -2.81
N LEU A 263 11.01 -9.83 -2.15
CA LEU A 263 9.71 -9.88 -2.81
C LEU A 263 9.25 -8.46 -3.07
N VAL A 264 8.98 -8.15 -4.33
CA VAL A 264 8.55 -6.82 -4.75
C VAL A 264 7.06 -6.83 -5.05
N GLN A 265 6.35 -5.87 -4.50
CA GLN A 265 4.92 -5.68 -4.69
C GLN A 265 4.65 -4.79 -5.91
N LYS A 266 3.49 -4.93 -6.54
CA LYS A 266 3.11 -4.11 -7.70
C LYS A 266 2.42 -2.82 -7.25
N THR A 267 3.17 -1.96 -6.60
CA THR A 267 2.72 -0.74 -5.93
C THR A 267 2.02 0.25 -6.87
N TYR A 268 2.55 0.47 -8.08
CA TYR A 268 1.88 1.30 -9.09
C TYR A 268 0.47 0.80 -9.42
N ASN A 269 0.31 -0.53 -9.58
CA ASN A 269 -1.00 -1.12 -9.87
C ASN A 269 -1.98 -0.94 -8.71
N MET A 270 -1.51 -0.96 -7.46
CA MET A 270 -2.37 -0.70 -6.30
C MET A 270 -2.98 0.70 -6.38
N GLY A 271 -2.17 1.70 -6.72
CA GLY A 271 -2.64 3.07 -6.91
C GLY A 271 -3.62 3.21 -8.07
N TRP A 272 -3.26 2.69 -9.24
CA TRP A 272 -4.11 2.74 -10.43
C TRP A 272 -5.48 2.10 -10.19
N LEU A 273 -5.49 0.88 -9.70
CA LEU A 273 -6.72 0.13 -9.40
C LEU A 273 -7.56 0.80 -8.30
N SER A 274 -6.95 1.53 -7.37
CA SER A 274 -7.68 2.27 -6.35
C SER A 274 -8.63 3.30 -6.95
N VAL A 275 -8.21 4.04 -7.97
CA VAL A 275 -9.11 4.99 -8.69
C VAL A 275 -10.23 4.23 -9.40
N GLU A 276 -9.90 3.16 -10.13
CA GLU A 276 -10.91 2.38 -10.86
C GLU A 276 -11.96 1.79 -9.91
N LYS A 277 -11.54 1.24 -8.77
CA LYS A 277 -12.47 0.62 -7.81
C LYS A 277 -13.28 1.64 -7.01
N LEU A 278 -12.74 2.81 -6.70
CA LEU A 278 -13.53 3.91 -6.14
C LEU A 278 -14.59 4.41 -7.15
N MET A 279 -14.26 4.47 -8.44
CA MET A 279 -15.25 4.79 -9.49
C MET A 279 -16.33 3.71 -9.60
N ASP A 280 -15.94 2.43 -9.58
CA ASP A 280 -16.89 1.31 -9.60
C ASP A 280 -17.81 1.34 -8.38
N ALA A 281 -17.28 1.65 -7.19
CA ALA A 281 -18.05 1.83 -5.95
C ALA A 281 -19.11 2.95 -6.06
N ILE A 282 -18.71 4.12 -6.56
CA ILE A 282 -19.63 5.24 -6.80
C ILE A 282 -20.70 4.89 -7.83
N ALA A 283 -20.33 4.13 -8.86
CA ALA A 283 -21.26 3.64 -9.88
C ALA A 283 -22.10 2.44 -9.41
N LYS A 284 -21.92 1.98 -8.16
CA LYS A 284 -22.59 0.81 -7.56
C LYS A 284 -22.41 -0.48 -8.35
N LYS A 285 -21.25 -0.63 -9.00
CA LYS A 285 -20.90 -1.88 -9.69
C LYS A 285 -20.40 -2.93 -8.69
N PRO A 286 -20.52 -4.22 -9.01
CA PRO A 286 -19.91 -5.28 -8.21
C PRO A 286 -18.40 -5.09 -8.11
N ILE A 287 -17.85 -5.31 -6.90
CA ILE A 287 -16.42 -5.23 -6.64
C ILE A 287 -16.04 -6.49 -5.84
N ASP A 288 -15.00 -7.17 -6.27
CA ASP A 288 -14.44 -8.30 -5.52
C ASP A 288 -13.87 -7.83 -4.18
N LYS A 289 -14.03 -8.63 -3.14
CA LYS A 289 -13.56 -8.27 -1.79
C LYS A 289 -12.04 -8.15 -1.70
N VAL A 290 -11.31 -8.88 -2.53
CA VAL A 290 -9.85 -8.88 -2.58
C VAL A 290 -9.41 -8.86 -4.04
N ILE A 291 -8.50 -7.96 -4.37
CA ILE A 291 -7.88 -7.85 -5.69
C ILE A 291 -6.38 -8.02 -5.50
N ASP A 292 -5.91 -9.24 -5.74
CA ASP A 292 -4.49 -9.56 -5.63
C ASP A 292 -3.69 -8.94 -6.80
N THR A 293 -2.69 -8.14 -6.45
CA THR A 293 -1.77 -7.55 -7.43
C THR A 293 -0.56 -8.44 -7.71
N GLY A 294 -0.37 -9.50 -6.92
CA GLY A 294 0.77 -10.40 -7.00
C GLY A 294 2.09 -9.82 -6.51
N VAL A 295 3.13 -10.65 -6.54
CA VAL A 295 4.51 -10.29 -6.19
C VAL A 295 5.50 -10.78 -7.23
N LEU A 296 6.69 -10.16 -7.27
CA LEU A 296 7.83 -10.60 -8.05
C LEU A 296 9.00 -10.91 -7.11
N ILE A 297 9.71 -12.02 -7.33
CA ILE A 297 10.99 -12.26 -6.66
C ILE A 297 12.08 -11.56 -7.46
N VAL A 298 12.84 -10.69 -6.79
CA VAL A 298 14.05 -10.08 -7.34
C VAL A 298 15.25 -10.66 -6.60
N ASP A 299 16.17 -11.24 -7.35
CA ASP A 299 17.43 -11.79 -6.87
C ASP A 299 18.59 -11.46 -7.83
N LYS A 300 19.78 -12.01 -7.59
CA LYS A 300 20.96 -11.73 -8.42
C LYS A 300 20.78 -12.03 -9.91
N SER A 301 19.86 -12.93 -10.27
CA SER A 301 19.65 -13.35 -11.66
C SER A 301 18.86 -12.32 -12.49
N ASN A 302 18.06 -11.45 -11.84
CA ASN A 302 17.15 -10.54 -12.54
C ASN A 302 17.21 -9.08 -12.05
N VAL A 303 17.98 -8.76 -11.01
CA VAL A 303 18.02 -7.41 -10.43
C VAL A 303 18.41 -6.33 -11.41
N ASP A 304 19.36 -6.58 -12.30
CA ASP A 304 19.81 -5.57 -13.28
C ASP A 304 18.69 -5.26 -14.30
N THR A 305 18.05 -6.28 -14.84
CA THR A 305 16.89 -6.12 -15.75
C THR A 305 15.74 -5.42 -15.03
N TYR A 306 15.43 -5.81 -13.80
CA TYR A 306 14.40 -5.18 -12.98
C TYR A 306 14.66 -3.68 -12.79
N MET A 307 15.89 -3.30 -12.41
CA MET A 307 16.25 -1.89 -12.20
C MET A 307 16.20 -1.07 -13.50
N ASP A 308 16.56 -1.68 -14.63
CA ASP A 308 16.49 -0.98 -15.93
C ASP A 308 15.05 -0.78 -16.40
N ASP A 309 14.16 -1.73 -16.15
CA ASP A 309 12.74 -1.61 -16.46
C ASP A 309 12.06 -0.55 -15.56
N MET A 310 12.43 -0.48 -14.28
CA MET A 310 11.98 0.57 -13.39
C MET A 310 12.42 1.97 -13.88
N LYS A 311 13.68 2.15 -14.24
CA LYS A 311 14.16 3.44 -14.77
C LYS A 311 13.38 3.88 -16.01
N LYS A 312 13.06 2.95 -16.91
CA LYS A 312 12.24 3.25 -18.10
C LYS A 312 10.82 3.64 -17.75
N ALA A 313 10.21 2.98 -16.76
CA ALA A 313 8.86 3.27 -16.31
C ALA A 313 8.73 4.66 -15.66
N PHE A 314 9.76 5.11 -14.95
CA PHE A 314 9.79 6.45 -14.31
C PHE A 314 10.40 7.54 -15.17
N ALA A 315 10.96 7.25 -16.35
CA ALA A 315 11.52 8.24 -17.27
C ALA A 315 10.49 8.78 -18.28
N GLN A 316 9.26 8.28 -18.28
CA GLN A 316 8.12 8.72 -19.11
C GLN A 316 7.22 9.69 -18.34
#